data_49c3225f328dd22a179b4a81603ee16e
#
_entry.id   49c3225f328dd22a179b4a81603ee16e
#
_cell.length_a   1.000
_cell.length_b   1.000
_cell.length_c   1.000
_cell.angle_alpha   90.00
_cell.angle_beta   90.00
_cell.angle_gamma   90.00
#
_symmetry.space_group_name_H-M   'P 1'
#
loop_
_entity.id
_entity.type
_entity.pdbx_description
1 polymer ?
#
loop_
_entity_poly.entity_id
_entity_poly.type
_entity_poly.pdbx_seq_one_letter_code
_entity_poly.pdbx_strand_id
1 'polypeptide(L)'
;GDKDSFKEFFEDYYPILCVFSSKYVKNEEQCKDIAQETLLSYWEKRADFEDIYKVKGFLYMVARNRCLNYLKREQVNQAYVDEANRESEEYFQEEVIEQETYMLVRKAIEGLPPQMRTIIKYAMEGLKNPQIASEMGIAEGTVHALKKTAYRKLREQLKEHFYLLFFV
;
A
#
# COMPACT_ATOMS: atom_id res chain seq x y z
N GLY A 1 -5.39 11.57 19.94
CA GLY A 1 -4.23 11.23 19.15
C GLY A 1 -3.22 10.53 20.03
N ASP A 2 -3.45 9.28 20.20
CA ASP A 2 -2.67 8.41 21.04
C ASP A 2 -1.40 7.97 20.29
N LYS A 3 -0.29 7.82 21.01
CA LYS A 3 0.98 7.33 20.46
C LYS A 3 0.85 5.92 19.88
N ASP A 4 -0.01 5.08 20.45
CA ASP A 4 -0.25 3.72 19.98
C ASP A 4 -1.00 3.73 18.64
N SER A 5 -2.01 4.59 18.49
CA SER A 5 -2.71 4.78 17.21
C SER A 5 -1.80 5.34 16.12
N PHE A 6 -0.85 6.22 16.49
CA PHE A 6 0.14 6.72 15.53
C PHE A 6 1.15 5.64 15.15
N LYS A 7 1.55 4.79 16.08
CA LYS A 7 2.44 3.67 15.79
C LYS A 7 1.82 2.72 14.78
N GLU A 8 0.56 2.33 14.98
CA GLU A 8 -0.17 1.49 14.03
C GLU A 8 -0.28 2.16 12.66
N PHE A 9 -0.65 3.44 12.64
CA PHE A 9 -0.72 4.23 11.41
C PHE A 9 0.64 4.32 10.70
N PHE A 10 1.74 4.51 11.44
CA PHE A 10 3.10 4.52 10.92
C PHE A 10 3.46 3.17 10.30
N GLU A 11 3.21 2.06 10.99
CA GLU A 11 3.49 0.70 10.52
C GLU A 11 2.72 0.38 9.24
N ASP A 12 1.51 0.90 9.10
CA ASP A 12 0.69 0.75 7.89
C ASP A 12 1.22 1.54 6.69
N TYR A 13 1.52 2.82 6.90
CA TYR A 13 1.82 3.75 5.80
C TYR A 13 3.30 3.83 5.42
N TYR A 14 4.21 3.51 6.33
CA TYR A 14 5.64 3.58 6.05
C TYR A 14 6.06 2.73 4.84
N PRO A 15 5.73 1.43 4.77
CA PRO A 15 6.12 0.62 3.61
C PRO A 15 5.47 1.10 2.30
N ILE A 16 4.25 1.60 2.37
CA ILE A 16 3.52 2.14 1.21
C ILE A 16 4.19 3.39 0.67
N LEU A 17 4.55 4.33 1.55
CA LEU A 17 5.25 5.54 1.17
C LEU A 17 6.66 5.25 0.63
N CYS A 18 7.34 4.19 1.12
CA CYS A 18 8.59 3.73 0.54
C CYS A 18 8.39 3.26 -0.91
N VAL A 19 7.37 2.43 -1.18
CA VAL A 19 7.04 1.96 -2.53
C VAL A 19 6.63 3.12 -3.42
N PHE A 20 5.76 4.01 -2.94
CA PHE A 20 5.37 5.21 -3.67
C PHE A 20 6.59 6.07 -4.05
N SER A 21 7.48 6.34 -3.09
CA SER A 21 8.69 7.12 -3.33
C SER A 21 9.65 6.46 -4.32
N SER A 22 9.71 5.12 -4.37
CA SER A 22 10.55 4.37 -5.30
C SER A 22 10.17 4.53 -6.77
N LYS A 23 8.95 4.99 -7.05
CA LYS A 23 8.50 5.36 -8.40
C LYS A 23 9.24 6.61 -8.92
N TYR A 24 9.67 7.50 -8.03
CA TYR A 24 10.38 8.74 -8.34
C TYR A 24 11.88 8.63 -8.12
N VAL A 25 12.30 7.99 -7.02
CA VAL A 25 13.68 7.97 -6.53
C VAL A 25 14.20 6.53 -6.52
N LYS A 26 15.33 6.29 -7.22
CA LYS A 26 15.94 4.95 -7.30
C LYS A 26 16.73 4.55 -6.04
N ASN A 27 17.13 5.52 -5.21
CA ASN A 27 17.88 5.27 -3.99
C ASN A 27 16.94 4.80 -2.87
N GLU A 28 17.07 3.54 -2.45
CA GLU A 28 16.21 2.91 -1.45
C GLU A 28 16.30 3.61 -0.08
N GLU A 29 17.47 3.98 0.39
CA GLU A 29 17.64 4.69 1.66
C GLU A 29 16.95 6.05 1.63
N GLN A 30 17.05 6.76 0.52
CA GLN A 30 16.35 8.03 0.35
C GLN A 30 14.81 7.85 0.33
N CYS A 31 14.30 6.75 -0.25
CA CYS A 31 12.87 6.45 -0.19
C CYS A 31 12.41 6.22 1.25
N LYS A 32 13.20 5.52 2.06
CA LYS A 32 12.94 5.30 3.50
C LYS A 32 12.93 6.61 4.27
N ASP A 33 13.90 7.48 4.04
CA ASP A 33 13.98 8.80 4.68
C ASP A 33 12.77 9.67 4.31
N ILE A 34 12.40 9.71 3.03
CA ILE A 34 11.23 10.45 2.55
C ILE A 34 9.95 9.94 3.23
N ALA A 35 9.76 8.63 3.31
CA ALA A 35 8.60 8.02 3.96
C ALA A 35 8.54 8.39 5.45
N GLN A 36 9.64 8.27 6.17
CA GLN A 36 9.74 8.62 7.59
C GLN A 36 9.46 10.11 7.83
N GLU A 37 10.11 11.00 7.10
CA GLU A 37 9.91 12.44 7.24
C GLU A 37 8.48 12.88 6.86
N THR A 38 7.85 12.19 5.91
CA THR A 38 6.45 12.45 5.55
C THR A 38 5.52 12.13 6.72
N LEU A 39 5.71 10.98 7.37
CA LEU A 39 4.92 10.58 8.52
C LEU A 39 5.17 11.47 9.74
N LEU A 40 6.40 11.92 9.95
CA LEU A 40 6.72 12.90 11.00
C LEU A 40 6.02 14.24 10.73
N SER A 41 6.02 14.72 9.48
CA SER A 41 5.31 15.94 9.10
C SER A 41 3.78 15.85 9.36
N TYR A 42 3.19 14.67 9.14
CA TYR A 42 1.80 14.42 9.52
C TYR A 42 1.63 14.46 11.04
N TRP A 43 2.50 13.78 11.80
CA TRP A 43 2.42 13.77 13.26
C TRP A 43 2.42 15.18 13.86
N GLU A 44 3.28 16.06 13.36
CA GLU A 44 3.36 17.47 13.79
C GLU A 44 2.07 18.24 13.52
N LYS A 45 1.41 17.95 12.39
CA LYS A 45 0.20 18.63 11.91
C LYS A 45 -1.09 17.87 12.18
N ARG A 46 -1.05 16.77 12.90
CA ARG A 46 -2.19 15.85 13.05
C ARG A 46 -3.48 16.50 13.56
N ALA A 47 -3.35 17.56 14.35
CA ALA A 47 -4.50 18.31 14.87
C ALA A 47 -5.27 19.11 13.80
N ASP A 48 -4.65 19.35 12.63
CA ASP A 48 -5.23 20.10 11.53
C ASP A 48 -6.17 19.26 10.65
N PHE A 49 -6.16 17.92 10.88
CA PHE A 49 -6.91 16.98 10.06
C PHE A 49 -8.14 16.45 10.79
N GLU A 50 -9.30 16.63 10.18
CA GLU A 50 -10.58 16.15 10.69
C GLU A 50 -10.97 14.76 10.15
N ASP A 51 -10.42 14.37 8.99
CA ASP A 51 -10.73 13.11 8.34
C ASP A 51 -9.51 12.43 7.70
N ILE A 52 -9.61 11.09 7.57
CA ILE A 52 -8.54 10.24 7.05
C ILE A 52 -8.24 10.50 5.57
N TYR A 53 -9.19 10.94 4.77
CA TYR A 53 -8.98 11.19 3.34
C TYR A 53 -8.09 12.41 3.13
N LYS A 54 -8.26 13.45 3.95
CA LYS A 54 -7.35 14.62 3.95
C LYS A 54 -5.94 14.24 4.39
N VAL A 55 -5.82 13.35 5.40
CA VAL A 55 -4.52 12.80 5.82
C VAL A 55 -3.84 12.07 4.69
N LYS A 56 -4.54 11.18 4.00
CA LYS A 56 -3.98 10.43 2.86
C LYS A 56 -3.51 11.36 1.75
N GLY A 57 -4.34 12.29 1.32
CA GLY A 57 -3.96 13.30 0.32
C GLY A 57 -2.71 14.09 0.73
N PHE A 58 -2.62 14.49 2.00
CA PHE A 58 -1.45 15.17 2.55
C PHE A 58 -0.19 14.31 2.47
N LEU A 59 -0.25 13.03 2.89
CA LEU A 59 0.90 12.14 2.88
C LEU A 59 1.48 11.96 1.47
N TYR A 60 0.64 11.64 0.49
CA TYR A 60 1.11 11.42 -0.88
C TYR A 60 1.64 12.72 -1.52
N MET A 61 0.99 13.84 -1.29
CA MET A 61 1.46 15.15 -1.76
C MET A 61 2.82 15.52 -1.16
N VAL A 62 3.01 15.33 0.14
CA VAL A 62 4.28 15.63 0.82
C VAL A 62 5.38 14.68 0.34
N ALA A 63 5.10 13.38 0.23
CA ALA A 63 6.06 12.40 -0.27
C ALA A 63 6.51 12.74 -1.71
N ARG A 64 5.57 13.04 -2.62
CA ARG A 64 5.89 13.47 -3.99
C ARG A 64 6.76 14.72 -4.01
N ASN A 65 6.39 15.75 -3.27
CA ASN A 65 7.16 16.99 -3.22
C ASN A 65 8.60 16.76 -2.70
N ARG A 66 8.77 15.88 -1.70
CA ARG A 66 10.10 15.51 -1.19
C ARG A 66 10.92 14.75 -2.23
N CYS A 67 10.31 13.83 -2.97
CA CYS A 67 10.96 13.13 -4.08
C CYS A 67 11.46 14.12 -5.15
N LEU A 68 10.60 15.02 -5.60
CA LEU A 68 10.95 16.02 -6.59
C LEU A 68 12.07 16.97 -6.11
N ASN A 69 12.03 17.38 -4.85
CA ASN A 69 13.08 18.20 -4.25
C ASN A 69 14.42 17.45 -4.16
N TYR A 70 14.40 16.16 -3.83
CA TYR A 70 15.61 15.32 -3.85
C TYR A 70 16.20 15.24 -5.26
N LEU A 71 15.39 14.94 -6.28
CA LEU A 71 15.84 14.87 -7.68
C LEU A 71 16.47 16.19 -8.14
N LYS A 72 15.89 17.34 -7.76
CA LYS A 72 16.46 18.66 -8.06
C LYS A 72 17.83 18.89 -7.41
N ARG A 73 18.00 18.45 -6.15
CA ARG A 73 19.29 18.61 -5.43
C ARG A 73 20.38 17.73 -6.01
N GLU A 74 20.07 16.53 -6.44
CA GLU A 74 21.00 15.56 -7.04
C GLU A 74 21.39 15.94 -8.49
N GLN A 75 20.94 17.09 -8.98
CA GLN A 75 21.19 17.55 -10.36
C GLN A 75 20.82 16.47 -11.41
N VAL A 76 19.83 15.67 -11.11
CA VAL A 76 19.24 14.74 -12.07
C VAL A 76 18.81 15.54 -13.29
N ASN A 77 19.04 14.98 -14.49
CA ASN A 77 18.73 15.63 -15.76
C ASN A 77 17.43 16.43 -15.68
N GLN A 78 17.49 17.73 -15.96
CA GLN A 78 16.34 18.64 -15.82
C GLN A 78 15.14 18.15 -16.62
N ALA A 79 15.35 17.48 -17.75
CA ALA A 79 14.29 16.86 -18.54
C ALA A 79 13.51 15.79 -17.75
N TYR A 80 14.20 14.98 -16.94
CA TYR A 80 13.55 13.97 -16.09
C TYR A 80 12.74 14.63 -14.95
N VAL A 81 13.28 15.67 -14.34
CA VAL A 81 12.57 16.44 -13.31
C VAL A 81 11.33 17.12 -13.90
N ASP A 82 11.46 17.67 -15.13
CA ASP A 82 10.37 18.33 -15.82
C ASP A 82 9.28 17.33 -16.24
N GLU A 83 9.66 16.11 -16.66
CA GLU A 83 8.74 15.03 -16.96
C GLU A 83 8.01 14.58 -15.68
N ALA A 84 8.70 14.36 -14.59
CA ALA A 84 8.13 14.01 -13.29
C ALA A 84 7.20 15.12 -12.74
N ASN A 85 7.49 16.39 -13.03
CA ASN A 85 6.60 17.52 -12.69
C ASN A 85 5.39 17.63 -13.62
N ARG A 86 5.54 17.20 -14.89
CA ARG A 86 4.45 17.19 -15.90
C ARG A 86 3.56 15.96 -15.80
N GLU A 87 3.97 14.97 -14.99
CA GLU A 87 3.04 13.88 -14.66
C GLU A 87 1.71 14.50 -14.28
N SER A 88 0.72 14.22 -15.12
CA SER A 88 -0.60 14.81 -14.99
C SER A 88 -1.11 14.54 -13.57
N GLU A 89 -1.96 15.41 -13.06
CA GLU A 89 -2.70 15.18 -11.82
C GLU A 89 -3.40 13.81 -11.84
N GLU A 90 -3.79 13.38 -13.02
CA GLU A 90 -4.39 12.07 -13.32
C GLU A 90 -3.44 10.91 -12.99
N TYR A 91 -2.18 10.95 -13.44
CA TYR A 91 -1.17 9.94 -13.12
C TYR A 91 -0.88 9.88 -11.62
N PHE A 92 -0.77 11.02 -10.95
CA PHE A 92 -0.59 11.07 -9.49
C PHE A 92 -1.78 10.45 -8.75
N GLN A 93 -3.00 10.71 -9.21
CA GLN A 93 -4.21 10.11 -8.64
C GLN A 93 -4.26 8.59 -8.87
N GLU A 94 -3.88 8.11 -10.06
CA GLU A 94 -3.79 6.67 -10.35
C GLU A 94 -2.80 5.97 -9.42
N GLU A 95 -1.61 6.53 -9.21
CA GLU A 95 -0.61 6.01 -8.28
C GLU A 95 -1.14 5.93 -6.84
N VAL A 96 -1.85 6.96 -6.38
CA VAL A 96 -2.46 6.98 -5.05
C VAL A 96 -3.54 5.90 -4.93
N ILE A 97 -4.40 5.74 -5.95
CA ILE A 97 -5.46 4.72 -5.97
C ILE A 97 -4.83 3.32 -5.94
N GLU A 98 -3.78 3.07 -6.71
CA GLU A 98 -3.07 1.78 -6.72
C GLU A 98 -2.56 1.43 -5.31
N GLN A 99 -1.86 2.35 -4.64
CA GLN A 99 -1.30 2.12 -3.31
C GLN A 99 -2.39 1.90 -2.25
N GLU A 100 -3.44 2.69 -2.29
CA GLU A 100 -4.57 2.55 -1.36
C GLU A 100 -5.34 1.24 -1.58
N THR A 101 -5.51 0.82 -2.83
CA THR A 101 -6.13 -0.47 -3.18
C THR A 101 -5.30 -1.63 -2.65
N TYR A 102 -3.99 -1.60 -2.86
CA TYR A 102 -3.06 -2.61 -2.33
C TYR A 102 -3.18 -2.74 -0.81
N MET A 103 -3.20 -1.61 -0.11
CA MET A 103 -3.32 -1.57 1.36
C MET A 103 -4.65 -2.18 1.84
N LEU A 104 -5.76 -1.85 1.19
CA LEU A 104 -7.08 -2.41 1.53
C LEU A 104 -7.11 -3.93 1.36
N VAL A 105 -6.59 -4.43 0.24
CA VAL A 105 -6.51 -5.87 -0.04
C VAL A 105 -5.60 -6.56 0.98
N ARG A 106 -4.44 -6.00 1.27
CA ARG A 106 -3.51 -6.53 2.28
C ARG A 106 -4.15 -6.63 3.66
N LYS A 107 -4.78 -5.56 4.14
CA LYS A 107 -5.50 -5.56 5.43
C LYS A 107 -6.63 -6.60 5.47
N ALA A 108 -7.39 -6.72 4.38
CA ALA A 108 -8.44 -7.73 4.29
C ALA A 108 -7.88 -9.16 4.38
N ILE A 109 -6.75 -9.45 3.73
CA ILE A 109 -6.06 -10.75 3.82
C ILE A 109 -5.53 -10.98 5.24
N GLU A 110 -4.93 -9.99 5.87
CA GLU A 110 -4.42 -10.08 7.24
C GLU A 110 -5.53 -10.33 8.27
N GLY A 111 -6.74 -9.83 8.01
CA GLY A 111 -7.95 -10.09 8.81
C GLY A 111 -8.56 -11.49 8.66
N LEU A 112 -8.10 -12.31 7.71
CA LEU A 112 -8.57 -13.68 7.55
C LEU A 112 -8.10 -14.58 8.70
N PRO A 113 -8.87 -15.65 9.05
CA PRO A 113 -8.39 -16.71 9.93
C PRO A 113 -7.05 -17.28 9.46
N PRO A 114 -6.15 -17.70 10.37
CA PRO A 114 -4.75 -18.03 10.03
C PRO A 114 -4.60 -19.02 8.87
N GLN A 115 -5.35 -20.12 8.86
CA GLN A 115 -5.28 -21.11 7.77
C GLN A 115 -5.71 -20.54 6.42
N MET A 116 -6.79 -19.76 6.40
CA MET A 116 -7.27 -19.10 5.18
C MET A 116 -6.27 -18.08 4.66
N ARG A 117 -5.66 -17.31 5.56
CA ARG A 117 -4.61 -16.33 5.23
C ARG A 117 -3.43 -17.01 4.57
N THR A 118 -2.94 -18.11 5.15
CA THR A 118 -1.81 -18.89 4.59
C THR A 118 -2.15 -19.42 3.20
N ILE A 119 -3.35 -19.99 3.01
CA ILE A 119 -3.80 -20.47 1.70
C ILE A 119 -3.82 -19.36 0.65
N ILE A 120 -4.33 -18.17 1.00
CA ILE A 120 -4.37 -17.04 0.07
C ILE A 120 -2.96 -16.56 -0.26
N LYS A 121 -2.05 -16.47 0.71
CA LYS A 121 -0.64 -16.10 0.47
C LYS A 121 0.03 -17.07 -0.50
N TYR A 122 -0.06 -18.36 -0.29
CA TYR A 122 0.48 -19.38 -1.22
C TYR A 122 -0.16 -19.30 -2.61
N ALA A 123 -1.47 -19.03 -2.68
CA ALA A 123 -2.13 -18.86 -3.97
C ALA A 123 -1.63 -17.59 -4.72
N MET A 124 -1.33 -16.51 -4.02
CA MET A 124 -0.74 -15.29 -4.59
C MET A 124 0.71 -15.52 -5.07
N GLU A 125 1.45 -16.44 -4.44
CA GLU A 125 2.77 -16.88 -4.88
C GLU A 125 2.71 -17.85 -6.08
N GLY A 126 1.51 -18.18 -6.56
CA GLY A 126 1.27 -19.00 -7.74
C GLY A 126 1.15 -20.50 -7.46
N LEU A 127 1.13 -20.95 -6.18
CA LEU A 127 0.96 -22.34 -5.84
C LEU A 127 -0.45 -22.84 -6.19
N LYS A 128 -0.53 -24.05 -6.74
CA LYS A 128 -1.79 -24.74 -7.02
C LYS A 128 -2.28 -25.50 -5.77
N ASN A 129 -3.58 -25.81 -5.72
CA ASN A 129 -4.19 -26.45 -4.55
C ASN A 129 -3.47 -27.73 -4.06
N PRO A 130 -2.99 -28.65 -4.92
CA PRO A 130 -2.21 -29.81 -4.46
C PRO A 130 -0.91 -29.44 -3.76
N GLN A 131 -0.22 -28.39 -4.24
CA GLN A 131 1.02 -27.90 -3.64
C GLN A 131 0.75 -27.24 -2.28
N ILE A 132 -0.29 -26.41 -2.20
CA ILE A 132 -0.73 -25.79 -0.93
C ILE A 132 -1.12 -26.87 0.08
N ALA A 133 -1.83 -27.92 -0.35
CA ALA A 133 -2.21 -29.05 0.50
C ALA A 133 -0.98 -29.76 1.07
N SER A 134 0.03 -29.99 0.24
CA SER A 134 1.31 -30.58 0.64
C SER A 134 2.07 -29.71 1.66
N GLU A 135 2.20 -28.41 1.38
CA GLU A 135 2.90 -27.45 2.26
C GLU A 135 2.23 -27.32 3.63
N MET A 136 0.91 -27.37 3.65
CA MET A 136 0.12 -27.20 4.90
C MET A 136 -0.17 -28.53 5.61
N GLY A 137 0.13 -29.68 5.03
CA GLY A 137 -0.18 -31.00 5.59
C GLY A 137 -1.68 -31.28 5.73
N ILE A 138 -2.51 -30.78 4.81
CA ILE A 138 -3.98 -30.94 4.81
C ILE A 138 -4.47 -31.51 3.48
N ALA A 139 -5.70 -32.02 3.45
CA ALA A 139 -6.30 -32.55 2.23
C ALA A 139 -6.57 -31.44 1.20
N GLU A 140 -6.41 -31.74 -0.09
CA GLU A 140 -6.67 -30.80 -1.19
C GLU A 140 -8.13 -30.29 -1.17
N GLY A 141 -9.10 -31.16 -0.85
CA GLY A 141 -10.50 -30.75 -0.67
C GLY A 141 -10.69 -29.71 0.42
N THR A 142 -9.90 -29.80 1.50
CA THR A 142 -9.89 -28.78 2.58
C THR A 142 -9.33 -27.46 2.07
N VAL A 143 -8.24 -27.47 1.30
CA VAL A 143 -7.69 -26.28 0.66
C VAL A 143 -8.75 -25.60 -0.22
N HIS A 144 -9.44 -26.38 -1.06
CA HIS A 144 -10.49 -25.86 -1.94
C HIS A 144 -11.62 -25.19 -1.16
N ALA A 145 -12.13 -25.85 -0.12
CA ALA A 145 -13.22 -25.32 0.72
C ALA A 145 -12.80 -24.03 1.46
N LEU A 146 -11.61 -24.01 2.08
CA LEU A 146 -11.09 -22.86 2.80
C LEU A 146 -10.79 -21.70 1.85
N LYS A 147 -10.23 -21.95 0.68
CA LYS A 147 -9.96 -20.95 -0.36
C LYS A 147 -11.26 -20.31 -0.85
N LYS A 148 -12.29 -21.11 -1.13
CA LYS A 148 -13.62 -20.59 -1.51
C LYS A 148 -14.23 -19.70 -0.42
N THR A 149 -14.12 -20.11 0.83
CA THR A 149 -14.60 -19.32 1.98
C THR A 149 -13.80 -18.04 2.16
N ALA A 150 -12.47 -18.11 2.01
CA ALA A 150 -11.60 -16.94 2.08
C ALA A 150 -11.97 -15.89 1.02
N TYR A 151 -12.13 -16.29 -0.24
CA TYR A 151 -12.54 -15.36 -1.30
C TYR A 151 -13.91 -14.73 -1.04
N ARG A 152 -14.86 -15.48 -0.48
CA ARG A 152 -16.16 -14.92 -0.09
C ARG A 152 -15.99 -13.85 0.99
N LYS A 153 -15.19 -14.11 2.04
CA LYS A 153 -14.91 -13.15 3.12
C LYS A 153 -14.21 -11.90 2.58
N LEU A 154 -13.21 -12.05 1.72
CA LEU A 154 -12.51 -10.93 1.09
C LEU A 154 -13.47 -10.07 0.26
N ARG A 155 -14.35 -10.71 -0.52
CA ARG A 155 -15.36 -10.01 -1.31
C ARG A 155 -16.33 -9.22 -0.42
N GLU A 156 -16.77 -9.79 0.69
CA GLU A 156 -17.64 -9.12 1.65
C GLU A 156 -16.97 -7.91 2.30
N GLN A 157 -15.70 -8.05 2.70
CA GLN A 157 -14.90 -6.97 3.31
C GLN A 157 -14.57 -5.84 2.32
N LEU A 158 -14.31 -6.19 1.06
CA LEU A 158 -13.94 -5.23 0.02
C LEU A 158 -15.14 -4.67 -0.75
N LYS A 159 -16.36 -5.09 -0.41
CA LYS A 159 -17.59 -4.75 -1.17
C LYS A 159 -17.82 -3.25 -1.29
N GLU A 160 -17.53 -2.48 -0.25
CA GLU A 160 -17.66 -1.02 -0.26
C GLU A 160 -16.57 -0.32 -1.09
N HIS A 161 -15.48 -1.02 -1.37
CA HIS A 161 -14.33 -0.54 -2.15
C HIS A 161 -14.20 -1.23 -3.51
N PHE A 162 -15.19 -2.03 -3.89
CA PHE A 162 -15.16 -2.86 -5.10
C PHE A 162 -15.03 -2.03 -6.39
N TYR A 163 -15.47 -0.78 -6.35
CA TYR A 163 -15.26 0.17 -7.46
C TYR A 163 -13.78 0.46 -7.71
N LEU A 164 -12.90 0.34 -6.71
CA LEU A 164 -11.46 0.53 -6.88
C LEU A 164 -10.82 -0.62 -7.68
N LEU A 165 -11.41 -1.83 -7.65
CA LEU A 165 -10.93 -2.99 -8.41
C LEU A 165 -11.27 -2.91 -9.91
N PHE A 166 -12.10 -1.97 -10.34
CA PHE A 166 -12.39 -1.72 -11.76
C PHE A 166 -11.39 -0.75 -12.41
N PHE A 167 -10.48 -0.17 -11.63
CA PHE A 167 -9.46 0.76 -12.10
C PHE A 167 -8.04 0.16 -12.06
N VAL A 168 -7.90 -1.15 -11.77
CA VAL A 168 -6.61 -1.89 -11.75
C VAL A 168 -6.51 -2.79 -13.00
#